data_ad21a520cee5472b535ef549289e6665
#
_entry.id   ad21a520cee5472b535ef549289e6665
#
_cell.length_a   1.000
_cell.length_b   1.000
_cell.length_c   1.000
_cell.angle_alpha   90.00
_cell.angle_beta   90.00
_cell.angle_gamma   90.00
#
_symmetry.space_group_name_H-M   'P 1'
#
loop_
_entity.id
_entity.type
_entity.pdbx_description
1 polymer ?
#
loop_
_entity_poly.entity_id
_entity_poly.type
_entity_poly.pdbx_seq_one_letter_code
_entity_poly.pdbx_strand_id
1 'polypeptide(L)'
;IAYGDEEPGNPNSRIVKVGQYGFQKSELQLGLTMPTVIMIGMNVTPDGYIITVTIDGTVVAIAPDLSTATYYPLQGEQIWNSVAVDDHGAIYVAGTKRLHKLIWKNKGFSDKAEDGAWVEPYSIGSLDAELRAERGSGTTPALMGSSSDSDRFVVIADVENVNYIVY
;
A
#
# COMPACT_ATOMS: atom_id res chain seq x y z
N ILE A 1 14.39 -2.05 -3.54
CA ILE A 1 14.11 -3.48 -3.64
C ILE A 1 13.87 -3.99 -2.22
N ALA A 2 12.69 -4.53 -1.97
CA ALA A 2 12.36 -5.18 -0.72
C ALA A 2 12.77 -6.64 -0.79
N TYR A 3 13.51 -7.12 0.18
CA TYR A 3 13.81 -8.53 0.36
C TYR A 3 13.21 -8.98 1.69
N GLY A 4 12.38 -10.02 1.66
CA GLY A 4 12.12 -10.82 2.83
C GLY A 4 13.23 -11.86 2.93
N ASP A 5 13.99 -11.89 4.00
CA ASP A 5 14.89 -13.01 4.27
C ASP A 5 14.06 -14.19 4.76
N GLU A 6 14.00 -15.22 3.96
CA GLU A 6 13.36 -16.51 4.30
C GLU A 6 14.21 -17.38 5.23
N GLU A 7 15.15 -16.81 5.97
CA GLU A 7 15.84 -17.60 6.98
C GLU A 7 14.88 -17.93 8.15
N PRO A 8 14.68 -19.22 8.46
CA PRO A 8 13.87 -19.60 9.61
C PRO A 8 14.48 -19.02 10.89
N GLY A 9 13.84 -17.99 11.45
CA GLY A 9 14.27 -17.34 12.68
C GLY A 9 14.60 -15.86 12.60
N ASN A 10 14.55 -15.22 11.43
CA ASN A 10 14.67 -13.77 11.34
C ASN A 10 13.31 -13.14 10.96
N PRO A 11 12.54 -12.66 11.94
CA PRO A 11 11.15 -12.25 11.75
C PRO A 11 10.97 -10.84 11.15
N ASN A 12 12.04 -10.19 10.69
CA ASN A 12 11.97 -8.75 10.43
C ASN A 12 12.15 -8.46 8.93
N SER A 13 11.08 -8.00 8.29
CA SER A 13 11.16 -7.39 6.97
C SER A 13 12.09 -6.19 6.98
N ARG A 14 12.98 -6.09 6.01
CA ARG A 14 13.92 -4.98 5.88
C ARG A 14 13.81 -4.31 4.51
N ILE A 15 14.06 -3.01 4.48
CA ILE A 15 14.20 -2.24 3.25
C ILE A 15 15.64 -1.83 3.08
N VAL A 16 16.17 -2.07 1.89
CA VAL A 16 17.56 -1.78 1.54
C VAL A 16 17.59 -0.70 0.47
N LYS A 17 18.32 0.38 0.74
CA LYS A 17 18.61 1.43 -0.24
C LYS A 17 19.88 1.07 -0.99
N VAL A 18 19.76 0.90 -2.30
CA VAL A 18 20.86 0.55 -3.19
C VAL A 18 21.17 1.74 -4.11
N GLY A 19 22.44 2.10 -4.24
CA GLY A 19 22.88 3.12 -5.20
C GLY A 19 22.77 2.61 -6.64
N GLN A 20 22.83 3.54 -7.61
CA GLN A 20 22.70 3.21 -9.04
C GLN A 20 23.74 2.19 -9.56
N TYR A 21 24.86 2.03 -8.85
CA TYR A 21 25.91 1.05 -9.19
C TYR A 21 25.82 -0.27 -8.41
N GLY A 22 24.68 -0.52 -7.72
CA GLY A 22 24.41 -1.79 -7.03
C GLY A 22 24.99 -1.90 -5.61
N PHE A 23 25.66 -0.88 -5.10
CA PHE A 23 26.18 -0.92 -3.73
C PHE A 23 25.12 -0.51 -2.72
N GLN A 24 24.94 -1.31 -1.66
CA GLN A 24 24.08 -0.98 -0.54
C GLN A 24 24.56 0.31 0.14
N LYS A 25 23.63 1.25 0.35
CA LYS A 25 23.92 2.52 1.03
C LYS A 25 23.38 2.58 2.46
N SER A 26 22.24 1.99 2.68
CA SER A 26 21.58 1.95 3.99
C SER A 26 20.52 0.87 4.01
N GLU A 27 20.12 0.44 5.20
CA GLU A 27 18.99 -0.44 5.40
C GLU A 27 18.17 0.01 6.62
N LEU A 28 16.90 -0.28 6.61
CA LEU A 28 15.98 -0.14 7.74
C LEU A 28 15.36 -1.49 8.02
N GLN A 29 15.52 -1.94 9.25
CA GLN A 29 14.78 -3.06 9.78
C GLN A 29 13.44 -2.56 10.30
N LEU A 30 12.34 -3.04 9.70
CA LEU A 30 11.01 -2.68 10.13
C LEU A 30 10.66 -3.49 11.38
N GLY A 31 10.44 -2.79 12.49
CA GLY A 31 9.97 -3.38 13.75
C GLY A 31 8.51 -3.82 13.70
N LEU A 32 8.17 -4.69 12.73
CA LEU A 32 6.83 -5.24 12.60
C LEU A 32 6.65 -6.34 13.67
N THR A 33 5.56 -6.27 14.39
CA THR A 33 5.26 -7.14 15.54
C THR A 33 4.89 -8.58 15.19
N MET A 34 4.84 -8.91 13.89
CA MET A 34 4.46 -10.25 13.40
C MET A 34 5.66 -10.97 12.79
N PRO A 35 5.88 -12.25 13.12
CA PRO A 35 7.08 -12.99 12.71
C PRO A 35 7.15 -13.32 11.20
N THR A 36 6.13 -12.98 10.42
CA THR A 36 6.04 -13.29 8.98
C THR A 36 5.29 -12.21 8.22
N VAL A 37 5.65 -10.94 8.40
CA VAL A 37 4.97 -9.88 7.65
C VAL A 37 5.59 -9.77 6.26
N ILE A 38 4.79 -10.10 5.25
CA ILE A 38 5.16 -9.97 3.84
C ILE A 38 4.80 -8.56 3.37
N MET A 39 5.79 -7.85 2.82
CA MET A 39 5.57 -6.60 2.09
C MET A 39 5.13 -6.91 0.66
N ILE A 40 3.98 -6.35 0.26
CA ILE A 40 3.35 -6.68 -1.04
C ILE A 40 3.78 -5.74 -2.16
N GLY A 41 4.16 -4.52 -1.86
CA GLY A 41 4.56 -3.57 -2.89
C GLY A 41 5.04 -2.27 -2.31
N MET A 42 5.50 -1.36 -3.16
CA MET A 42 5.93 -0.05 -2.73
C MET A 42 5.71 1.02 -3.81
N ASN A 43 5.60 2.25 -3.33
CA ASN A 43 5.57 3.47 -4.14
C ASN A 43 6.29 4.58 -3.38
N VAL A 44 6.37 5.78 -3.96
CA VAL A 44 7.07 6.93 -3.36
C VAL A 44 6.16 8.15 -3.38
N THR A 45 6.10 8.87 -2.26
CA THR A 45 5.38 10.15 -2.18
C THR A 45 6.19 11.27 -2.85
N PRO A 46 5.55 12.41 -3.21
CA PRO A 46 6.26 13.55 -3.79
C PRO A 46 7.39 14.11 -2.92
N ASP A 47 7.28 14.00 -1.61
CA ASP A 47 8.32 14.40 -0.64
C ASP A 47 9.37 13.31 -0.37
N GLY A 48 9.31 12.19 -1.12
CA GLY A 48 10.33 11.15 -1.14
C GLY A 48 10.18 10.05 -0.10
N TYR A 49 9.08 10.01 0.66
CA TYR A 49 8.80 8.87 1.55
C TYR A 49 8.45 7.62 0.75
N ILE A 50 9.00 6.50 1.16
CA ILE A 50 8.67 5.20 0.59
C ILE A 50 7.40 4.69 1.28
N ILE A 51 6.36 4.45 0.49
CA ILE A 51 5.13 3.83 0.97
C ILE A 51 5.16 2.36 0.59
N THR A 52 4.97 1.50 1.56
CA THR A 52 4.79 0.07 1.36
C THR A 52 3.55 -0.43 2.12
N VAL A 53 3.05 -1.57 1.73
CA VAL A 53 1.91 -2.22 2.37
C VAL A 53 2.26 -3.65 2.74
N THR A 54 1.67 -4.13 3.81
CA THR A 54 1.90 -5.49 4.30
C THR A 54 0.63 -6.33 4.15
N ILE A 55 0.80 -7.63 4.05
CA ILE A 55 -0.32 -8.57 3.85
C ILE A 55 -1.35 -8.50 4.99
N ASP A 56 -0.94 -8.15 6.20
CA ASP A 56 -1.80 -8.01 7.38
C ASP A 56 -2.61 -6.70 7.42
N GLY A 57 -2.55 -5.90 6.35
CA GLY A 57 -3.33 -4.67 6.24
C GLY A 57 -2.66 -3.42 6.80
N THR A 58 -1.34 -3.40 6.99
CA THR A 58 -0.64 -2.21 7.46
C THR A 58 -0.03 -1.42 6.31
N VAL A 59 -0.29 -0.12 6.28
CA VAL A 59 0.38 0.85 5.41
C VAL A 59 1.58 1.42 6.17
N VAL A 60 2.74 1.43 5.54
CA VAL A 60 3.99 1.88 6.15
C VAL A 60 4.61 3.00 5.31
N ALA A 61 4.90 4.13 5.95
CA ALA A 61 5.67 5.22 5.35
C ALA A 61 7.07 5.27 5.95
N ILE A 62 8.09 5.22 5.10
CA ILE A 62 9.49 5.14 5.51
C ILE A 62 10.20 6.39 5.04
N ALA A 63 10.95 7.02 5.94
CA ALA A 63 11.72 8.22 5.62
C ALA A 63 12.74 7.96 4.50
N PRO A 64 13.06 8.97 3.64
CA PRO A 64 13.98 8.82 2.51
C PRO A 64 15.40 8.41 2.89
N ASP A 65 15.80 8.70 4.12
CA ASP A 65 17.10 8.33 4.69
C ASP A 65 17.10 6.97 5.39
N LEU A 66 15.93 6.30 5.42
CA LEU A 66 15.68 5.05 6.14
C LEU A 66 15.88 5.16 7.67
N SER A 67 15.72 6.32 8.26
CA SER A 67 15.90 6.52 9.71
C SER A 67 14.68 6.15 10.54
N THR A 68 13.48 6.29 9.97
CA THR A 68 12.22 6.09 10.68
C THR A 68 11.13 5.51 9.79
N ALA A 69 10.15 4.85 10.40
CA ALA A 69 8.94 4.40 9.75
C ALA A 69 7.70 4.79 10.56
N THR A 70 6.63 5.13 9.87
CA THR A 70 5.30 5.41 10.43
C THR A 70 4.33 4.36 9.91
N TYR A 71 3.47 3.84 10.78
CA TYR A 71 2.57 2.72 10.51
C TYR A 71 1.11 3.16 10.60
N TYR A 72 0.28 2.65 9.70
CA TYR A 72 -1.16 2.88 9.70
C TYR A 72 -1.91 1.56 9.42
N PRO A 73 -2.56 0.93 10.41
CA PRO A 73 -3.29 -0.31 10.20
C PRO A 73 -4.67 -0.03 9.59
N LEU A 74 -4.99 -0.71 8.48
CA LEU A 74 -6.32 -0.75 7.90
C LEU A 74 -7.12 -1.85 8.60
N GLN A 75 -7.95 -1.47 9.55
CA GLN A 75 -8.66 -2.41 10.42
C GLN A 75 -9.58 -3.38 9.65
N GLY A 76 -9.33 -4.68 9.84
CA GLY A 76 -10.12 -5.75 9.24
C GLY A 76 -9.89 -5.97 7.75
N GLU A 77 -8.80 -5.44 7.20
CA GLU A 77 -8.35 -5.65 5.83
C GLU A 77 -7.10 -6.54 5.79
N GLN A 78 -6.94 -7.25 4.68
CA GLN A 78 -5.66 -7.75 4.19
C GLN A 78 -5.35 -7.04 2.87
N ILE A 79 -4.08 -6.98 2.50
CA ILE A 79 -3.65 -6.32 1.27
C ILE A 79 -2.86 -7.32 0.45
N TRP A 80 -3.29 -7.54 -0.81
CA TRP A 80 -2.66 -8.49 -1.72
C TRP A 80 -2.02 -7.82 -2.95
N ASN A 81 -2.25 -6.51 -3.10
CA ASN A 81 -1.75 -5.73 -4.23
C ASN A 81 -0.90 -4.55 -3.76
N SER A 82 -0.13 -4.00 -4.67
CA SER A 82 0.66 -2.80 -4.39
C SER A 82 -0.22 -1.57 -4.18
N VAL A 83 0.38 -0.47 -3.81
CA VAL A 83 -0.23 0.82 -3.50
C VAL A 83 -0.01 1.79 -4.66
N ALA A 84 -0.97 2.67 -4.91
CA ALA A 84 -0.77 3.85 -5.76
C ALA A 84 -0.60 5.12 -4.91
N VAL A 85 0.20 6.05 -5.40
CA VAL A 85 0.41 7.37 -4.77
C VAL A 85 0.27 8.43 -5.86
N ASP A 86 -0.50 9.48 -5.59
CA ASP A 86 -0.64 10.59 -6.52
C ASP A 86 0.36 11.72 -6.26
N ASP A 87 0.35 12.71 -7.14
CA ASP A 87 1.21 13.89 -7.12
C ASP A 87 0.91 14.87 -5.96
N HIS A 88 -0.15 14.64 -5.20
CA HIS A 88 -0.52 15.43 -4.02
C HIS A 88 -0.32 14.68 -2.70
N GLY A 89 0.22 13.46 -2.77
CA GLY A 89 0.49 12.62 -1.60
C GLY A 89 -0.73 11.82 -1.12
N ALA A 90 -1.78 11.69 -1.93
CA ALA A 90 -2.83 10.73 -1.61
C ALA A 90 -2.36 9.31 -1.95
N ILE A 91 -2.66 8.39 -1.05
CA ILE A 91 -2.24 6.99 -1.08
C ILE A 91 -3.49 6.13 -1.23
N TYR A 92 -3.54 5.32 -2.29
CA TYR A 92 -4.69 4.48 -2.62
C TYR A 92 -4.33 3.03 -2.39
N VAL A 93 -5.10 2.35 -1.55
CA VAL A 93 -4.88 0.96 -1.13
C VAL A 93 -6.15 0.15 -1.31
N ALA A 94 -6.09 -0.88 -2.17
CA ALA A 94 -7.17 -1.86 -2.29
C ALA A 94 -6.98 -2.94 -1.22
N GLY A 95 -7.79 -2.88 -0.18
CA GLY A 95 -7.89 -3.94 0.82
C GLY A 95 -8.80 -5.07 0.35
N THR A 96 -9.05 -6.06 1.20
CA THR A 96 -9.91 -7.21 0.86
C THR A 96 -11.39 -6.87 0.75
N LYS A 97 -11.83 -5.73 1.28
CA LYS A 97 -13.25 -5.34 1.32
C LYS A 97 -13.50 -3.93 0.81
N ARG A 98 -12.51 -3.06 0.90
CA ARG A 98 -12.68 -1.62 0.66
C ARG A 98 -11.46 -1.05 -0.06
N LEU A 99 -11.71 -0.04 -0.88
CA LEU A 99 -10.70 0.84 -1.40
C LEU A 99 -10.54 2.02 -0.42
N HIS A 100 -9.31 2.25 0.00
CA HIS A 100 -8.95 3.31 0.92
C HIS A 100 -8.15 4.40 0.22
N LYS A 101 -8.48 5.66 0.48
CA LYS A 101 -7.65 6.82 0.17
C LYS A 101 -7.19 7.43 1.48
N LEU A 102 -5.91 7.36 1.74
CA LEU A 102 -5.24 8.05 2.85
C LEU A 102 -4.52 9.28 2.32
N ILE A 103 -4.35 10.28 3.16
CA ILE A 103 -3.59 11.48 2.82
C ILE A 103 -2.29 11.48 3.61
N TRP A 104 -1.17 11.54 2.89
CA TRP A 104 0.14 11.74 3.50
C TRP A 104 0.40 13.23 3.69
N LYS A 105 0.46 13.68 4.93
CA LYS A 105 0.74 15.06 5.28
C LYS A 105 1.47 15.18 6.62
N ASN A 106 2.32 16.16 6.75
CA ASN A 106 3.06 16.42 8.02
C ASN A 106 3.77 15.18 8.57
N LYS A 107 4.32 14.32 7.68
CA LYS A 107 4.99 13.06 8.02
C LYS A 107 4.09 12.06 8.76
N GLY A 108 2.80 12.08 8.47
CA GLY A 108 1.81 11.18 9.05
C GLY A 108 0.68 10.86 8.07
N PHE A 109 -0.08 9.81 8.38
CA PHE A 109 -1.28 9.45 7.65
C PHE A 109 -2.50 10.18 8.23
N SER A 110 -3.37 10.65 7.34
CA SER A 110 -4.69 11.13 7.69
C SER A 110 -5.76 10.30 6.97
N ASP A 111 -6.76 9.87 7.72
CA ASP A 111 -7.97 9.19 7.26
C ASP A 111 -9.21 10.11 7.30
N LYS A 112 -8.99 11.39 7.57
CA LYS A 112 -10.06 12.37 7.76
C LYS A 112 -10.62 12.87 6.44
N ALA A 113 -11.95 12.89 6.31
CA ALA A 113 -12.63 13.42 5.14
C ALA A 113 -12.31 14.92 4.87
N GLU A 114 -12.08 15.72 5.91
CA GLU A 114 -11.66 17.12 5.81
C GLU A 114 -10.30 17.30 5.12
N ASP A 115 -9.46 16.27 5.14
CA ASP A 115 -8.17 16.23 4.44
C ASP A 115 -8.27 15.65 3.02
N GLY A 116 -9.46 15.16 2.63
CA GLY A 116 -9.72 14.53 1.35
C GLY A 116 -9.53 13.00 1.35
N ALA A 117 -9.39 12.38 2.52
CA ALA A 117 -9.40 10.94 2.65
C ALA A 117 -10.82 10.36 2.54
N TRP A 118 -10.92 9.12 2.09
CA TRP A 118 -12.18 8.40 2.03
C TRP A 118 -11.96 6.88 2.05
N VAL A 119 -13.04 6.16 2.30
CA VAL A 119 -13.08 4.69 2.28
C VAL A 119 -14.37 4.26 1.59
N GLU A 120 -14.25 3.46 0.53
CA GLU A 120 -15.39 2.98 -0.24
C GLU A 120 -15.39 1.46 -0.35
N PRO A 121 -16.51 0.79 -0.07
CA PRO A 121 -16.66 -0.63 -0.30
C PRO A 121 -16.76 -0.94 -1.79
N TYR A 122 -16.28 -2.10 -2.20
CA TYR A 122 -16.48 -2.63 -3.54
C TYR A 122 -16.90 -4.11 -3.49
N SER A 123 -17.41 -4.63 -4.61
CA SER A 123 -17.83 -6.04 -4.66
C SER A 123 -16.62 -6.97 -4.56
N ILE A 124 -16.69 -7.88 -3.59
CA ILE A 124 -15.61 -8.85 -3.31
C ILE A 124 -15.93 -10.26 -3.85
N GLY A 125 -17.05 -10.39 -4.57
CA GLY A 125 -17.49 -11.64 -5.13
C GLY A 125 -18.15 -12.59 -4.11
N SER A 126 -18.96 -13.50 -4.64
CA SER A 126 -19.68 -14.54 -3.87
C SER A 126 -18.95 -15.87 -3.80
N LEU A 127 -17.79 -16.00 -4.43
CA LEU A 127 -17.05 -17.26 -4.51
C LEU A 127 -16.55 -17.72 -3.15
N ASP A 128 -16.86 -18.98 -2.84
CA ASP A 128 -16.56 -19.66 -1.58
C ASP A 128 -15.20 -19.31 -0.99
N ALA A 129 -15.28 -18.81 0.23
CA ALA A 129 -14.22 -18.20 0.98
C ALA A 129 -12.97 -19.06 1.22
N GLU A 130 -13.09 -20.36 1.05
CA GLU A 130 -12.03 -21.31 1.39
C GLU A 130 -11.02 -21.54 0.28
N LEU A 131 -11.32 -21.15 -0.95
CA LEU A 131 -10.49 -21.45 -2.12
C LEU A 131 -9.63 -20.29 -2.64
N ARG A 132 -9.75 -19.07 -2.09
CA ARG A 132 -8.96 -17.92 -2.55
C ARG A 132 -8.36 -17.15 -1.38
N ALA A 133 -7.06 -17.27 -1.23
CA ALA A 133 -6.23 -16.37 -0.44
C ALA A 133 -6.28 -14.91 -1.00
N GLU A 134 -6.88 -14.72 -2.16
CA GLU A 134 -6.89 -13.50 -2.97
C GLU A 134 -8.26 -12.83 -2.97
N ARG A 135 -8.84 -12.59 -1.80
CA ARG A 135 -10.08 -11.81 -1.70
C ARG A 135 -9.79 -10.33 -1.88
N GLY A 136 -10.62 -9.68 -2.69
CA GLY A 136 -10.53 -8.26 -2.94
C GLY A 136 -10.29 -7.94 -4.41
N SER A 137 -9.77 -6.74 -4.71
CA SER A 137 -9.38 -6.37 -6.06
C SER A 137 -8.22 -7.23 -6.54
N GLY A 138 -8.27 -7.71 -7.77
CA GLY A 138 -7.18 -8.43 -8.41
C GLY A 138 -6.03 -7.54 -8.88
N THR A 139 -6.11 -6.23 -8.67
CA THR A 139 -5.15 -5.26 -9.23
C THR A 139 -4.69 -4.21 -8.22
N THR A 140 -3.47 -3.73 -8.40
CA THR A 140 -3.03 -2.46 -7.82
C THR A 140 -3.90 -1.32 -8.37
N PRO A 141 -4.34 -0.35 -7.54
CA PRO A 141 -5.07 0.81 -8.02
C PRO A 141 -4.31 1.55 -9.12
N ALA A 142 -5.00 1.89 -10.21
CA ALA A 142 -4.46 2.70 -11.30
C ALA A 142 -5.06 4.11 -11.22
N LEU A 143 -4.21 5.12 -11.37
CA LEU A 143 -4.63 6.51 -11.36
C LEU A 143 -4.84 7.01 -12.79
N MET A 144 -5.97 7.68 -13.05
CA MET A 144 -6.32 8.30 -14.33
C MET A 144 -6.51 9.80 -14.14
N GLY A 145 -6.06 10.54 -15.15
CA GLY A 145 -6.06 12.00 -15.13
C GLY A 145 -4.74 12.57 -14.65
N SER A 146 -4.52 13.83 -14.95
CA SER A 146 -3.36 14.62 -14.54
C SER A 146 -3.75 15.61 -13.44
N SER A 147 -2.75 16.27 -12.83
CA SER A 147 -2.99 17.33 -11.84
C SER A 147 -3.78 18.52 -12.38
N SER A 148 -3.81 18.71 -13.70
CA SER A 148 -4.56 19.77 -14.39
C SER A 148 -6.00 19.39 -14.75
N ASP A 149 -6.36 18.10 -14.62
CA ASP A 149 -7.71 17.64 -14.97
C ASP A 149 -8.70 17.91 -13.85
N SER A 150 -9.93 18.32 -14.21
CA SER A 150 -11.03 18.50 -13.26
C SER A 150 -11.51 17.16 -12.70
N ASP A 151 -11.42 16.10 -13.51
CA ASP A 151 -11.89 14.77 -13.19
C ASP A 151 -10.69 13.83 -13.06
N ARG A 152 -10.46 13.33 -11.86
CA ARG A 152 -9.39 12.38 -11.54
C ARG A 152 -10.01 11.14 -10.95
N PHE A 153 -9.61 10.00 -11.45
CA PHE A 153 -10.19 8.73 -11.08
C PHE A 153 -9.14 7.77 -10.55
N VAL A 154 -9.54 6.91 -9.63
CA VAL A 154 -8.83 5.70 -9.27
C VAL A 154 -9.60 4.48 -9.78
N VAL A 155 -8.90 3.57 -10.41
CA VAL A 155 -9.50 2.40 -11.06
C VAL A 155 -8.94 1.14 -10.43
N ILE A 156 -9.81 0.22 -10.05
CA ILE A 156 -9.45 -1.14 -9.61
C ILE A 156 -10.25 -2.16 -10.43
N ALA A 157 -9.77 -3.40 -10.49
CA ALA A 157 -10.53 -4.49 -11.08
C ALA A 157 -11.40 -5.18 -10.02
N ASP A 158 -12.63 -5.50 -10.40
CA ASP A 158 -13.52 -6.37 -9.64
C ASP A 158 -13.18 -7.84 -9.92
N VAL A 159 -13.15 -8.66 -8.87
CA VAL A 159 -12.81 -10.09 -8.99
C VAL A 159 -14.03 -10.94 -9.39
N GLU A 160 -15.24 -10.46 -9.15
CA GLU A 160 -16.47 -11.26 -9.39
C GLU A 160 -16.89 -11.28 -10.84
N ASN A 161 -16.91 -10.12 -11.49
CA ASN A 161 -17.45 -9.95 -12.84
C ASN A 161 -16.42 -9.48 -13.85
N VAL A 162 -15.16 -9.36 -13.46
CA VAL A 162 -14.07 -8.79 -14.27
C VAL A 162 -14.39 -7.37 -14.76
N ASN A 163 -15.12 -6.62 -13.95
CA ASN A 163 -15.45 -5.22 -14.20
C ASN A 163 -14.35 -4.30 -13.66
N TYR A 164 -14.18 -3.16 -14.32
CA TYR A 164 -13.40 -2.07 -13.78
C TYR A 164 -14.32 -1.17 -12.94
N ILE A 165 -13.87 -0.86 -11.72
CA ILE A 165 -14.56 0.06 -10.83
C ILE A 165 -13.78 1.37 -10.84
N VAL A 166 -14.48 2.46 -11.08
CA VAL A 166 -13.90 3.82 -11.18
C VAL A 166 -14.48 4.67 -10.06
N TYR A 167 -13.60 5.32 -9.27
CA TYR A 167 -13.95 6.19 -8.16
C TYR A 167 -13.45 7.60 -8.40
#